data_1ab5339095515fc89e5f86158421123e
#
_entry.id   1ab5339095515fc89e5f86158421123e
#
_cell.length_a   1.000
_cell.length_b   1.000
_cell.length_c   1.000
_cell.angle_alpha   90.00
_cell.angle_beta   90.00
_cell.angle_gamma   90.00
#
_symmetry.space_group_name_H-M   'P 1'
#
loop_
_entity.id
_entity.type
_entity.pdbx_description
1 polymer ?
#
loop_
_entity_poly.entity_id
_entity_poly.type
_entity_poly.pdbx_seq_one_letter_code
_entity_poly.pdbx_strand_id
1 'polypeptide(L)'
;MRGHVSTPGDHGGPAQVDEATGTTTAPVLVIGLQQPVSEALGHATSVDARANTIGRSQHGRVTRSQLEAAGVSASSTQRRLRAGTWTAYKGGVIDLGTHAPTWQQDVVSALLAAGACHDRAWASHLTAAHLHGFLDVARPATIELTVPRTRRPRQWHARIHRARDLLPAERTMIDGIPVTSVARTLLDIGAHLSARDLEPVLWEAARRWPELTCELASCAARTPLHRGRATVERLLKGLHPQIAAVESPLEVHGLLALRDPRLPEPVLQYVVRDHHGRFLRRVDAAWPAARIAVEFDGAAYHETTSGRVRDRARHERLRAAGWIVVVVTARDLTGPRLRELKDELHRLIVAA
;
A
#
# COMPACT_ATOMS: atom_id res chain seq x y z
N MET A 1 -5.61 -5.58 42.50
CA MET A 1 -6.32 -4.98 41.36
C MET A 1 -5.94 -5.75 40.13
N ARG A 2 -6.84 -6.58 39.64
CA ARG A 2 -6.60 -7.38 38.42
C ARG A 2 -7.26 -6.65 37.25
N GLY A 3 -6.43 -6.17 36.30
CA GLY A 3 -6.89 -5.53 35.06
C GLY A 3 -7.41 -6.58 34.07
N HIS A 4 -8.66 -6.44 33.67
CA HIS A 4 -9.25 -7.21 32.58
C HIS A 4 -8.69 -6.73 31.25
N VAL A 5 -8.02 -7.64 30.52
CA VAL A 5 -7.68 -7.47 29.11
C VAL A 5 -8.90 -7.98 28.32
N SER A 6 -9.58 -7.08 27.62
CA SER A 6 -10.64 -7.41 26.67
C SER A 6 -10.02 -7.89 25.36
N THR A 7 -10.25 -9.14 25.00
CA THR A 7 -9.99 -9.69 23.67
C THR A 7 -11.02 -9.15 22.67
N PRO A 8 -10.64 -8.81 21.42
CA PRO A 8 -11.60 -8.47 20.36
C PRO A 8 -12.39 -9.72 19.98
N GLY A 9 -13.72 -9.58 20.00
CA GLY A 9 -14.64 -10.66 19.69
C GLY A 9 -14.55 -11.13 18.25
N ASP A 10 -14.66 -12.44 18.14
CA ASP A 10 -14.84 -13.20 16.90
C ASP A 10 -16.23 -12.84 16.30
N HIS A 11 -16.24 -11.98 15.26
CA HIS A 11 -17.45 -11.61 14.53
C HIS A 11 -17.71 -12.60 13.37
N GLY A 12 -17.78 -13.88 13.68
CA GLY A 12 -18.40 -14.87 12.83
C GLY A 12 -19.92 -14.82 13.01
N GLY A 13 -20.63 -14.13 12.11
CA GLY A 13 -22.10 -14.18 12.08
C GLY A 13 -22.60 -15.60 11.88
N PRO A 14 -23.79 -15.97 12.35
CA PRO A 14 -24.30 -17.33 12.27
C PRO A 14 -24.46 -17.79 10.81
N ALA A 15 -23.84 -18.91 10.47
CA ALA A 15 -24.04 -19.56 9.19
C ALA A 15 -25.51 -20.05 9.12
N GLN A 16 -26.23 -19.66 8.06
CA GLN A 16 -27.56 -20.20 7.80
C GLN A 16 -27.44 -21.68 7.41
N VAL A 17 -28.10 -22.54 8.16
CA VAL A 17 -28.22 -23.97 7.86
C VAL A 17 -29.45 -24.17 6.98
N ASP A 18 -29.25 -24.69 5.78
CA ASP A 18 -30.36 -25.13 4.92
C ASP A 18 -30.83 -26.50 5.45
N GLU A 19 -32.00 -26.55 6.06
CA GLU A 19 -32.55 -27.77 6.70
C GLU A 19 -32.77 -28.94 5.75
N ALA A 20 -32.74 -28.70 4.42
CA ALA A 20 -32.98 -29.75 3.43
C ALA A 20 -31.74 -30.61 3.07
N THR A 21 -30.49 -30.10 3.29
CA THR A 21 -29.28 -30.78 2.82
C THR A 21 -28.17 -30.89 3.88
N GLY A 22 -28.32 -30.29 5.05
CA GLY A 22 -27.28 -30.32 6.09
C GLY A 22 -25.96 -29.63 5.70
N THR A 23 -25.92 -28.88 4.58
CA THR A 23 -24.73 -28.20 4.08
C THR A 23 -24.76 -26.74 4.50
N THR A 24 -23.88 -26.36 5.40
CA THR A 24 -23.68 -24.96 5.79
C THR A 24 -23.03 -24.20 4.62
N THR A 25 -23.80 -23.41 3.90
CA THR A 25 -23.30 -22.55 2.82
C THR A 25 -22.80 -21.23 3.42
N ALA A 26 -21.56 -20.89 3.16
CA ALA A 26 -21.02 -19.60 3.61
C ALA A 26 -21.86 -18.43 3.06
N PRO A 27 -22.11 -17.38 3.85
CA PRO A 27 -22.92 -16.25 3.44
C PRO A 27 -22.31 -15.53 2.22
N VAL A 28 -23.16 -14.98 1.38
CA VAL A 28 -22.74 -14.10 0.27
C VAL A 28 -22.50 -12.71 0.83
N LEU A 29 -21.28 -12.18 0.65
CA LEU A 29 -20.83 -10.91 1.24
C LEU A 29 -20.97 -9.75 0.25
N VAL A 30 -21.15 -8.55 0.81
CA VAL A 30 -20.85 -7.28 0.17
C VAL A 30 -19.37 -6.99 0.43
N ILE A 31 -18.51 -7.10 -0.58
CA ILE A 31 -17.06 -7.12 -0.38
C ILE A 31 -16.51 -5.83 0.26
N GLY A 32 -17.08 -4.68 -0.08
CA GLY A 32 -16.64 -3.40 0.49
C GLY A 32 -17.04 -3.18 1.94
N LEU A 33 -17.99 -3.96 2.49
CA LEU A 33 -18.43 -3.89 3.88
C LEU A 33 -17.99 -5.09 4.71
N GLN A 34 -17.54 -6.18 4.06
CA GLN A 34 -17.25 -7.48 4.69
C GLN A 34 -18.46 -8.04 5.48
N GLN A 35 -19.67 -7.75 5.03
CA GLN A 35 -20.93 -8.14 5.69
C GLN A 35 -21.77 -9.01 4.77
N PRO A 36 -22.61 -9.91 5.32
CA PRO A 36 -23.64 -10.60 4.56
C PRO A 36 -24.56 -9.62 3.84
N VAL A 37 -24.97 -9.97 2.63
CA VAL A 37 -25.91 -9.16 1.84
C VAL A 37 -27.20 -8.86 2.64
N SER A 38 -27.72 -9.84 3.37
CA SER A 38 -28.92 -9.69 4.20
C SER A 38 -28.81 -8.58 5.27
N GLU A 39 -27.65 -8.43 5.87
CA GLU A 39 -27.39 -7.38 6.89
C GLU A 39 -27.16 -6.01 6.23
N ALA A 40 -26.50 -5.97 5.10
CA ALA A 40 -26.19 -4.74 4.40
C ALA A 40 -27.43 -4.02 3.84
N LEU A 41 -28.52 -4.75 3.55
CA LEU A 41 -29.71 -4.18 2.91
C LEU A 41 -30.50 -3.19 3.78
N GLY A 42 -30.49 -3.35 5.11
CA GLY A 42 -31.27 -2.50 6.01
C GLY A 42 -32.74 -2.38 5.57
N HIS A 43 -33.21 -1.16 5.34
CA HIS A 43 -34.60 -0.86 4.93
C HIS A 43 -34.79 -0.76 3.40
N ALA A 44 -33.85 -1.23 2.59
CA ALA A 44 -33.98 -1.16 1.13
C ALA A 44 -35.13 -2.03 0.61
N THR A 45 -36.21 -1.43 0.09
CA THR A 45 -37.43 -2.13 -0.34
C THR A 45 -37.51 -2.38 -1.82
N SER A 46 -37.06 -1.45 -2.65
CA SER A 46 -37.09 -1.62 -4.12
C SER A 46 -35.89 -2.41 -4.65
N VAL A 47 -36.04 -3.02 -5.81
CA VAL A 47 -34.98 -3.77 -6.48
C VAL A 47 -33.74 -2.88 -6.72
N ASP A 48 -33.95 -1.65 -7.19
CA ASP A 48 -32.84 -0.74 -7.47
C ASP A 48 -32.19 -0.23 -6.18
N ALA A 49 -32.98 0.00 -5.11
CA ALA A 49 -32.44 0.36 -3.80
C ALA A 49 -31.54 -0.76 -3.25
N ARG A 50 -31.98 -2.03 -3.33
CA ARG A 50 -31.19 -3.19 -2.90
C ARG A 50 -29.89 -3.34 -3.70
N ALA A 51 -29.97 -3.25 -5.02
CA ALA A 51 -28.81 -3.33 -5.89
C ALA A 51 -27.83 -2.19 -5.59
N ASN A 52 -28.31 -0.95 -5.45
CA ASN A 52 -27.49 0.21 -5.18
C ASN A 52 -26.86 0.16 -3.77
N THR A 53 -27.55 -0.40 -2.78
CA THR A 53 -26.97 -0.61 -1.44
C THR A 53 -25.74 -1.50 -1.50
N ILE A 54 -25.81 -2.60 -2.26
CA ILE A 54 -24.64 -3.46 -2.49
C ILE A 54 -23.57 -2.73 -3.33
N GLY A 55 -23.99 -2.10 -4.42
CA GLY A 55 -23.09 -1.48 -5.38
C GLY A 55 -22.30 -0.29 -4.85
N ARG A 56 -22.81 0.47 -3.88
CA ARG A 56 -22.16 1.67 -3.32
C ARG A 56 -20.75 1.38 -2.79
N SER A 57 -20.58 0.29 -2.07
CA SER A 57 -19.29 -0.14 -1.52
C SER A 57 -18.47 -0.99 -2.49
N GLN A 58 -18.96 -1.23 -3.68
CA GLN A 58 -18.35 -2.06 -4.73
C GLN A 58 -18.21 -1.29 -6.05
N HIS A 59 -18.08 0.03 -5.99
CA HIS A 59 -17.90 0.90 -7.15
C HIS A 59 -18.95 0.68 -8.26
N GLY A 60 -20.20 0.40 -7.88
CA GLY A 60 -21.31 0.13 -8.81
C GLY A 60 -21.33 -1.27 -9.40
N ARG A 61 -20.49 -2.18 -8.92
CA ARG A 61 -20.43 -3.58 -9.40
C ARG A 61 -21.14 -4.52 -8.45
N VAL A 62 -21.92 -5.46 -9.00
CA VAL A 62 -22.59 -6.52 -8.21
C VAL A 62 -22.52 -7.84 -8.96
N THR A 63 -22.72 -8.96 -8.25
CA THR A 63 -22.87 -10.27 -8.88
C THR A 63 -24.34 -10.71 -8.90
N ARG A 64 -24.66 -11.66 -9.76
CA ARG A 64 -26.00 -12.29 -9.75
C ARG A 64 -26.30 -12.94 -8.39
N SER A 65 -25.32 -13.62 -7.79
CA SER A 65 -25.50 -14.24 -6.47
C SER A 65 -25.77 -13.23 -5.36
N GLN A 66 -25.16 -12.05 -5.42
CA GLN A 66 -25.47 -10.98 -4.47
C GLN A 66 -26.88 -10.42 -4.68
N LEU A 67 -27.31 -10.25 -5.92
CA LEU A 67 -28.68 -9.83 -6.23
C LEU A 67 -29.71 -10.85 -5.77
N GLU A 68 -29.46 -12.14 -6.01
CA GLU A 68 -30.32 -13.25 -5.53
C GLU A 68 -30.37 -13.29 -4.01
N ALA A 69 -29.23 -13.18 -3.32
CA ALA A 69 -29.16 -13.06 -1.86
C ALA A 69 -29.89 -11.82 -1.32
N ALA A 70 -29.99 -10.77 -2.14
CA ALA A 70 -30.79 -9.58 -1.84
C ALA A 70 -32.31 -9.75 -2.17
N GLY A 71 -32.74 -10.91 -2.58
CA GLY A 71 -34.14 -11.17 -2.98
C GLY A 71 -34.54 -10.52 -4.30
N VAL A 72 -33.56 -10.22 -5.17
CA VAL A 72 -33.80 -9.72 -6.55
C VAL A 72 -33.95 -10.92 -7.48
N SER A 73 -35.13 -11.11 -8.05
CA SER A 73 -35.39 -12.25 -8.96
C SER A 73 -34.56 -12.17 -10.22
N ALA A 74 -34.26 -13.34 -10.80
CA ALA A 74 -33.55 -13.46 -12.08
C ALA A 74 -34.31 -12.72 -13.20
N SER A 75 -35.64 -12.75 -13.19
CA SER A 75 -36.50 -12.06 -14.18
C SER A 75 -36.34 -10.51 -14.04
N SER A 76 -36.29 -9.99 -12.83
CA SER A 76 -36.05 -8.56 -12.57
C SER A 76 -34.66 -8.12 -13.03
N THR A 77 -33.64 -8.93 -12.78
CA THR A 77 -32.28 -8.71 -13.27
C THR A 77 -32.23 -8.70 -14.80
N GLN A 78 -32.85 -9.71 -15.44
CA GLN A 78 -32.84 -9.83 -16.89
C GLN A 78 -33.59 -8.67 -17.60
N ARG A 79 -34.68 -8.19 -17.00
CA ARG A 79 -35.43 -7.04 -17.53
C ARG A 79 -34.57 -5.78 -17.56
N ARG A 80 -33.77 -5.51 -16.49
CA ARG A 80 -32.88 -4.36 -16.41
C ARG A 80 -31.71 -4.43 -17.39
N LEU A 81 -31.16 -5.63 -17.57
CA LEU A 81 -30.13 -5.87 -18.57
C LEU A 81 -30.65 -5.65 -20.00
N ARG A 82 -31.90 -6.10 -20.30
CA ARG A 82 -32.52 -5.84 -21.61
C ARG A 82 -32.87 -4.38 -21.83
N ALA A 83 -33.28 -3.68 -20.79
CA ALA A 83 -33.57 -2.25 -20.84
C ALA A 83 -32.31 -1.37 -20.92
N GLY A 84 -31.12 -1.94 -20.77
CA GLY A 84 -29.86 -1.20 -20.78
C GLY A 84 -29.57 -0.37 -19.52
N THR A 85 -30.46 -0.44 -18.50
CA THR A 85 -30.25 0.25 -17.21
C THR A 85 -29.12 -0.38 -16.41
N TRP A 86 -28.90 -1.68 -16.56
CA TRP A 86 -27.75 -2.42 -16.07
C TRP A 86 -26.99 -3.05 -17.23
N THR A 87 -25.68 -3.17 -17.11
CA THR A 87 -24.84 -3.76 -18.16
C THR A 87 -24.20 -5.06 -17.66
N ALA A 88 -24.32 -6.13 -18.44
CA ALA A 88 -23.62 -7.38 -18.12
C ALA A 88 -22.11 -7.21 -18.35
N TYR A 89 -21.33 -7.54 -17.35
CA TYR A 89 -19.88 -7.59 -17.41
C TYR A 89 -19.40 -9.04 -17.40
N LYS A 90 -18.15 -9.28 -17.74
CA LYS A 90 -17.58 -10.63 -17.77
C LYS A 90 -17.59 -11.28 -16.37
N GLY A 91 -17.64 -12.61 -16.31
CA GLY A 91 -17.59 -13.34 -15.05
C GLY A 91 -18.86 -13.30 -14.20
N GLY A 92 -20.01 -12.94 -14.77
CA GLY A 92 -21.28 -12.85 -14.03
C GLY A 92 -21.45 -11.58 -13.21
N VAL A 93 -20.55 -10.62 -13.38
CA VAL A 93 -20.62 -9.29 -12.77
C VAL A 93 -21.59 -8.42 -13.57
N ILE A 94 -22.28 -7.54 -12.89
CA ILE A 94 -23.23 -6.58 -13.44
C ILE A 94 -22.78 -5.17 -13.03
N ASP A 95 -22.72 -4.29 -13.99
CA ASP A 95 -22.55 -2.84 -13.79
C ASP A 95 -23.93 -2.20 -13.65
N LEU A 96 -24.11 -1.47 -12.55
CA LEU A 96 -25.36 -0.76 -12.28
C LEU A 96 -25.45 0.59 -12.99
N GLY A 97 -24.40 1.02 -13.71
CA GLY A 97 -24.37 2.29 -14.45
C GLY A 97 -24.30 3.53 -13.55
N THR A 98 -23.96 3.37 -12.27
CA THR A 98 -23.99 4.47 -11.27
C THR A 98 -22.72 5.30 -11.20
N HIS A 99 -21.65 4.88 -11.89
CA HIS A 99 -20.34 5.54 -11.84
C HIS A 99 -19.70 5.60 -13.23
N ALA A 100 -18.89 6.62 -13.47
CA ALA A 100 -18.02 6.65 -14.64
C ALA A 100 -16.99 5.50 -14.58
N PRO A 101 -16.55 4.94 -15.72
CA PRO A 101 -15.57 3.86 -15.75
C PRO A 101 -14.26 4.26 -15.06
N THR A 102 -13.81 3.44 -14.12
CA THR A 102 -12.55 3.62 -13.39
C THR A 102 -11.76 2.32 -13.33
N TRP A 103 -10.45 2.42 -13.11
CA TRP A 103 -9.62 1.25 -12.90
C TRP A 103 -10.02 0.44 -11.65
N GLN A 104 -10.45 1.12 -10.59
CA GLN A 104 -10.95 0.48 -9.37
C GLN A 104 -12.18 -0.39 -9.65
N GLN A 105 -13.06 0.05 -10.55
CA GLN A 105 -14.19 -0.78 -11.00
C GLN A 105 -13.74 -2.04 -11.72
N ASP A 106 -12.67 -1.96 -12.51
CA ASP A 106 -12.11 -3.13 -13.18
C ASP A 106 -11.50 -4.10 -12.16
N VAL A 107 -10.79 -3.59 -11.14
CA VAL A 107 -10.28 -4.40 -10.02
C VAL A 107 -11.42 -5.09 -9.27
N VAL A 108 -12.48 -4.35 -8.91
CA VAL A 108 -13.66 -4.92 -8.24
C VAL A 108 -14.35 -5.96 -9.10
N SER A 109 -14.49 -5.70 -10.41
CA SER A 109 -15.09 -6.67 -11.35
C SER A 109 -14.27 -7.97 -11.40
N ALA A 110 -12.95 -7.87 -11.45
CA ALA A 110 -12.06 -9.04 -11.45
C ALA A 110 -12.15 -9.81 -10.12
N LEU A 111 -12.20 -9.12 -8.99
CA LEU A 111 -12.36 -9.70 -7.65
C LEU A 111 -13.69 -10.44 -7.52
N LEU A 112 -14.81 -9.82 -7.91
CA LEU A 112 -16.13 -10.42 -7.87
C LEU A 112 -16.20 -11.67 -8.76
N ALA A 113 -15.67 -11.59 -9.97
CA ALA A 113 -15.58 -12.73 -10.89
C ALA A 113 -14.69 -13.86 -10.34
N ALA A 114 -13.68 -13.54 -9.53
CA ALA A 114 -12.82 -14.52 -8.88
C ALA A 114 -13.43 -15.11 -7.59
N GLY A 115 -14.54 -14.58 -7.10
CA GLY A 115 -15.27 -15.08 -5.93
C GLY A 115 -15.00 -14.32 -4.63
N ALA A 116 -14.65 -13.04 -4.71
CA ALA A 116 -14.44 -12.19 -3.52
C ALA A 116 -15.69 -12.07 -2.64
N CYS A 117 -16.90 -12.14 -3.23
CA CYS A 117 -18.15 -12.18 -2.46
C CYS A 117 -18.30 -13.40 -1.52
N HIS A 118 -17.37 -14.33 -1.56
CA HIS A 118 -17.25 -15.46 -0.65
C HIS A 118 -15.94 -15.42 0.15
N ASP A 119 -15.32 -14.27 0.30
CA ASP A 119 -14.02 -14.04 0.96
C ASP A 119 -12.90 -14.95 0.39
N ARG A 120 -12.80 -15.07 -0.93
CA ARG A 120 -11.90 -16.01 -1.62
C ARG A 120 -11.07 -15.39 -2.74
N ALA A 121 -10.96 -14.06 -2.77
CA ALA A 121 -10.09 -13.36 -3.72
C ALA A 121 -9.68 -12.00 -3.15
N TRP A 122 -8.40 -11.66 -3.33
CA TRP A 122 -7.81 -10.38 -2.89
C TRP A 122 -6.96 -9.80 -4.01
N ALA A 123 -7.03 -8.49 -4.21
CA ALA A 123 -6.04 -7.79 -5.03
C ALA A 123 -4.65 -7.99 -4.42
N SER A 124 -3.64 -8.28 -5.25
CA SER A 124 -2.32 -8.67 -4.78
C SER A 124 -1.21 -8.17 -5.72
N HIS A 125 0.04 -8.43 -5.37
CA HIS A 125 1.21 -8.10 -6.18
C HIS A 125 1.21 -6.62 -6.61
N LEU A 126 1.44 -6.31 -7.90
CA LEU A 126 1.50 -4.94 -8.40
C LEU A 126 0.15 -4.20 -8.29
N THR A 127 -0.99 -4.90 -8.39
CA THR A 127 -2.30 -4.30 -8.15
C THR A 127 -2.45 -3.81 -6.72
N ALA A 128 -2.09 -4.63 -5.74
CA ALA A 128 -2.09 -4.24 -4.33
C ALA A 128 -1.08 -3.14 -4.04
N ALA A 129 0.13 -3.23 -4.60
CA ALA A 129 1.17 -2.21 -4.44
C ALA A 129 0.70 -0.83 -4.93
N HIS A 130 0.02 -0.78 -6.08
CA HIS A 130 -0.57 0.45 -6.59
C HIS A 130 -1.72 0.96 -5.71
N LEU A 131 -2.60 0.07 -5.22
CA LEU A 131 -3.69 0.44 -4.29
C LEU A 131 -3.15 0.96 -2.95
N HIS A 132 -2.07 0.40 -2.42
CA HIS A 132 -1.38 0.93 -1.23
C HIS A 132 -0.70 2.28 -1.48
N GLY A 133 -0.61 2.72 -2.73
CA GLY A 133 0.08 3.94 -3.11
C GLY A 133 1.59 3.85 -2.90
N PHE A 134 2.20 2.69 -3.17
CA PHE A 134 3.65 2.58 -3.14
C PHE A 134 4.25 3.46 -4.24
N LEU A 135 5.27 4.22 -3.86
CA LEU A 135 6.01 5.03 -4.82
C LEU A 135 6.69 4.14 -5.87
N ASP A 136 6.84 4.70 -7.06
CA ASP A 136 7.48 4.07 -8.21
C ASP A 136 6.79 2.78 -8.71
N VAL A 137 5.62 2.42 -8.14
CA VAL A 137 4.80 1.33 -8.64
C VAL A 137 3.70 1.90 -9.53
N ALA A 138 3.94 1.87 -10.83
CA ALA A 138 2.96 2.28 -11.81
C ALA A 138 1.70 1.41 -11.76
N ARG A 139 0.57 1.99 -12.19
CA ARG A 139 -0.67 1.22 -12.35
C ARG A 139 -0.42 0.05 -13.31
N PRO A 140 -0.64 -1.20 -12.88
CA PRO A 140 -0.38 -2.35 -13.72
C PRO A 140 -1.38 -2.43 -14.89
N ALA A 141 -0.89 -2.81 -16.06
CA ALA A 141 -1.72 -3.06 -17.24
C ALA A 141 -2.63 -4.30 -17.05
N THR A 142 -2.18 -5.26 -16.24
CA THR A 142 -2.92 -6.47 -15.90
C THR A 142 -3.24 -6.48 -14.41
N ILE A 143 -4.51 -6.68 -14.05
CA ILE A 143 -4.94 -6.84 -12.67
C ILE A 143 -4.41 -8.16 -12.13
N GLU A 144 -3.85 -8.15 -10.93
CA GLU A 144 -3.29 -9.31 -10.25
C GLU A 144 -4.07 -9.60 -8.98
N LEU A 145 -4.51 -10.84 -8.85
CA LEU A 145 -5.33 -11.31 -7.72
C LEU A 145 -4.70 -12.56 -7.11
N THR A 146 -4.81 -12.69 -5.80
CA THR A 146 -4.51 -13.93 -5.08
C THR A 146 -5.80 -14.63 -4.68
N VAL A 147 -5.87 -15.94 -4.93
CA VAL A 147 -6.96 -16.81 -4.52
C VAL A 147 -6.43 -18.05 -3.80
N PRO A 148 -7.24 -18.74 -2.97
CA PRO A 148 -6.86 -20.02 -2.37
C PRO A 148 -6.49 -21.06 -3.44
N ARG A 149 -5.57 -21.97 -3.13
CA ARG A 149 -5.12 -23.05 -4.06
C ARG A 149 -6.25 -23.93 -4.57
N THR A 150 -7.30 -24.06 -3.80
CA THR A 150 -8.50 -24.84 -4.15
C THR A 150 -9.35 -24.17 -5.22
N ARG A 151 -9.14 -22.91 -5.50
CA ARG A 151 -9.92 -22.14 -6.47
C ARG A 151 -9.25 -22.10 -7.84
N ARG A 152 -10.07 -22.20 -8.89
CA ARG A 152 -9.66 -22.07 -10.28
C ARG A 152 -10.63 -21.14 -11.00
N PRO A 153 -10.65 -19.85 -10.68
CA PRO A 153 -11.52 -18.92 -11.39
C PRO A 153 -11.11 -18.86 -12.85
N ARG A 154 -12.08 -18.66 -13.74
CA ARG A 154 -11.78 -18.37 -15.14
C ARG A 154 -10.98 -17.09 -15.21
N GLN A 155 -9.86 -17.09 -15.94
CA GLN A 155 -9.04 -15.91 -16.15
C GLN A 155 -9.74 -14.94 -17.11
N TRP A 156 -10.15 -13.79 -16.59
CA TRP A 156 -10.74 -12.72 -17.36
C TRP A 156 -9.90 -11.45 -17.11
N HIS A 157 -8.98 -11.14 -18.00
CA HIS A 157 -8.15 -9.92 -17.90
C HIS A 157 -7.41 -9.73 -16.55
N ALA A 158 -7.26 -10.79 -15.76
CA ALA A 158 -6.55 -10.77 -14.50
C ALA A 158 -5.55 -11.94 -14.43
N ARG A 159 -4.38 -11.67 -13.86
CA ARG A 159 -3.41 -12.72 -13.51
C ARG A 159 -3.78 -13.29 -12.15
N ILE A 160 -4.00 -14.59 -12.10
CA ILE A 160 -4.39 -15.27 -10.86
C ILE A 160 -3.18 -15.96 -10.23
N HIS A 161 -2.83 -15.50 -9.03
CA HIS A 161 -1.87 -16.14 -8.15
C HIS A 161 -2.60 -17.07 -7.19
N ARG A 162 -1.99 -18.20 -6.84
CA ARG A 162 -2.57 -19.17 -5.92
C ARG A 162 -1.70 -19.31 -4.70
N ALA A 163 -2.23 -18.99 -3.56
CA ALA A 163 -1.58 -19.16 -2.27
C ALA A 163 -2.30 -20.19 -1.42
N ARG A 164 -1.68 -20.60 -0.32
CA ARG A 164 -2.44 -21.14 0.82
C ARG A 164 -3.38 -20.04 1.30
N ASP A 165 -4.35 -20.39 2.13
CA ASP A 165 -5.26 -19.39 2.68
C ASP A 165 -4.44 -18.25 3.32
N LEU A 166 -4.78 -17.03 2.94
CA LEU A 166 -4.19 -15.84 3.54
C LEU A 166 -4.73 -15.69 4.97
N LEU A 167 -3.84 -15.49 5.92
CA LEU A 167 -4.22 -15.21 7.30
C LEU A 167 -4.94 -13.85 7.39
N PRO A 168 -5.77 -13.59 8.39
CA PRO A 168 -6.38 -12.27 8.60
C PRO A 168 -5.36 -11.13 8.60
N ALA A 169 -4.19 -11.30 9.23
CA ALA A 169 -3.10 -10.31 9.21
C ALA A 169 -2.44 -10.09 7.83
N GLU A 170 -2.70 -10.95 6.86
CA GLU A 170 -2.20 -10.83 5.49
C GLU A 170 -3.19 -10.17 4.53
N ARG A 171 -4.32 -9.70 5.05
CA ARG A 171 -5.45 -9.12 4.32
C ARG A 171 -5.83 -7.78 4.92
N THR A 172 -6.30 -6.87 4.09
CA THR A 172 -6.85 -5.57 4.50
C THR A 172 -7.85 -5.07 3.46
N MET A 173 -8.40 -3.90 3.70
CA MET A 173 -9.32 -3.22 2.79
C MET A 173 -8.77 -1.84 2.43
N ILE A 174 -8.88 -1.45 1.17
CA ILE A 174 -8.59 -0.10 0.68
C ILE A 174 -9.78 0.34 -0.15
N ASP A 175 -10.46 1.41 0.25
CA ASP A 175 -11.62 1.97 -0.45
C ASP A 175 -12.69 0.92 -0.83
N GLY A 176 -12.96 -0.02 0.06
CA GLY A 176 -13.90 -1.12 -0.17
C GLY A 176 -13.35 -2.27 -1.03
N ILE A 177 -12.08 -2.24 -1.41
CA ILE A 177 -11.43 -3.30 -2.21
C ILE A 177 -10.65 -4.24 -1.29
N PRO A 178 -10.94 -5.56 -1.28
CA PRO A 178 -10.12 -6.54 -0.57
C PRO A 178 -8.72 -6.61 -1.18
N VAL A 179 -7.70 -6.45 -0.35
CA VAL A 179 -6.32 -6.39 -0.81
C VAL A 179 -5.39 -7.13 0.16
N THR A 180 -4.26 -7.62 -0.31
CA THR A 180 -3.20 -8.15 0.57
C THR A 180 -2.62 -7.03 1.43
N SER A 181 -2.28 -7.33 2.71
CA SER A 181 -1.64 -6.35 3.60
C SER A 181 -0.34 -5.82 3.01
N VAL A 182 0.15 -4.69 3.54
CA VAL A 182 1.42 -4.07 3.10
C VAL A 182 2.56 -5.09 3.15
N ALA A 183 2.71 -5.81 4.26
CA ALA A 183 3.75 -6.82 4.44
C ALA A 183 3.62 -7.95 3.40
N ARG A 184 2.41 -8.48 3.20
CA ARG A 184 2.18 -9.52 2.22
C ARG A 184 2.40 -9.04 0.79
N THR A 185 1.99 -7.84 0.46
CA THR A 185 2.19 -7.22 -0.87
C THR A 185 3.68 -7.08 -1.19
N LEU A 186 4.49 -6.59 -0.24
CA LEU A 186 5.94 -6.48 -0.42
C LEU A 186 6.60 -7.84 -0.64
N LEU A 187 6.16 -8.87 0.07
CA LEU A 187 6.63 -10.23 -0.12
C LEU A 187 6.27 -10.75 -1.53
N ASP A 188 5.04 -10.51 -1.97
CA ASP A 188 4.56 -10.94 -3.28
C ASP A 188 5.32 -10.25 -4.43
N ILE A 189 5.48 -8.92 -4.39
CA ILE A 189 6.23 -8.19 -5.43
C ILE A 189 7.74 -8.49 -5.39
N GLY A 190 8.29 -8.83 -4.23
CA GLY A 190 9.67 -9.26 -4.07
C GLY A 190 10.03 -10.54 -4.83
N ALA A 191 9.03 -11.29 -5.30
CA ALA A 191 9.21 -12.44 -6.18
C ALA A 191 9.41 -12.05 -7.66
N HIS A 192 9.09 -10.80 -8.03
CA HIS A 192 9.01 -10.32 -9.41
C HIS A 192 9.93 -9.13 -9.69
N LEU A 193 10.14 -8.27 -8.69
CA LEU A 193 11.03 -7.12 -8.81
C LEU A 193 12.48 -7.50 -8.51
N SER A 194 13.41 -6.82 -9.15
CA SER A 194 14.80 -6.89 -8.74
C SER A 194 14.98 -6.28 -7.34
N ALA A 195 16.05 -6.65 -6.63
CA ALA A 195 16.34 -6.04 -5.34
C ALA A 195 16.49 -4.51 -5.45
N ARG A 196 17.08 -4.04 -6.55
CA ARG A 196 17.26 -2.61 -6.83
C ARG A 196 15.92 -1.86 -6.94
N ASP A 197 14.93 -2.46 -7.60
CA ASP A 197 13.63 -1.83 -7.80
C ASP A 197 12.72 -1.97 -6.57
N LEU A 198 12.90 -3.05 -5.78
CA LEU A 198 12.14 -3.26 -4.56
C LEU A 198 12.65 -2.42 -3.39
N GLU A 199 13.93 -2.10 -3.35
CA GLU A 199 14.54 -1.40 -2.22
C GLU A 199 13.90 -0.03 -1.93
N PRO A 200 13.71 0.89 -2.90
CA PRO A 200 13.03 2.15 -2.68
C PRO A 200 11.60 1.99 -2.18
N VAL A 201 10.88 1.00 -2.73
CA VAL A 201 9.50 0.68 -2.32
C VAL A 201 9.46 0.22 -0.86
N LEU A 202 10.39 -0.66 -0.47
CA LEU A 202 10.49 -1.14 0.92
C LEU A 202 10.85 -0.02 1.89
N TRP A 203 11.77 0.85 1.52
CA TRP A 203 12.18 1.98 2.37
C TRP A 203 11.01 2.96 2.57
N GLU A 204 10.32 3.31 1.49
CA GLU A 204 9.14 4.18 1.57
C GLU A 204 8.01 3.54 2.40
N ALA A 205 7.79 2.25 2.23
CA ALA A 205 6.81 1.52 3.04
C ALA A 205 7.22 1.51 4.53
N ALA A 206 8.49 1.24 4.86
CA ALA A 206 8.98 1.24 6.25
C ALA A 206 8.89 2.63 6.90
N ARG A 207 9.06 3.70 6.12
CA ARG A 207 8.83 5.06 6.57
C ARG A 207 7.36 5.32 6.92
N ARG A 208 6.42 4.85 6.09
CA ARG A 208 4.98 5.09 6.26
C ARG A 208 4.32 4.21 7.32
N TRP A 209 4.83 3.00 7.52
CA TRP A 209 4.29 2.00 8.44
C TRP A 209 5.37 1.52 9.40
N PRO A 210 5.51 2.13 10.60
CA PRO A 210 6.58 1.81 11.55
C PRO A 210 6.67 0.33 11.96
N GLU A 211 5.51 -0.36 12.05
CA GLU A 211 5.43 -1.77 12.43
C GLU A 211 5.79 -2.73 11.28
N LEU A 212 5.98 -2.21 10.07
CA LEU A 212 6.15 -3.02 8.87
C LEU A 212 7.31 -4.01 8.95
N THR A 213 8.42 -3.63 9.55
CA THR A 213 9.60 -4.50 9.63
C THR A 213 9.29 -5.80 10.38
N CYS A 214 8.57 -5.71 11.50
CA CYS A 214 8.14 -6.87 12.29
C CYS A 214 7.07 -7.68 11.54
N GLU A 215 6.10 -7.03 10.95
CA GLU A 215 5.03 -7.68 10.18
C GLU A 215 5.60 -8.43 8.97
N LEU A 216 6.51 -7.80 8.23
CA LEU A 216 7.12 -8.37 7.02
C LEU A 216 8.04 -9.55 7.37
N ALA A 217 8.83 -9.44 8.44
CA ALA A 217 9.64 -10.55 8.94
C ALA A 217 8.76 -11.75 9.36
N SER A 218 7.66 -11.48 10.07
CA SER A 218 6.68 -12.49 10.45
C SER A 218 6.00 -13.13 9.23
N CYS A 219 5.61 -12.35 8.25
CA CYS A 219 5.01 -12.84 7.01
C CYS A 219 5.99 -13.73 6.23
N ALA A 220 7.24 -13.32 6.10
CA ALA A 220 8.30 -14.09 5.44
C ALA A 220 8.59 -15.41 6.17
N ALA A 221 8.61 -15.41 7.49
CA ALA A 221 8.83 -16.61 8.30
C ALA A 221 7.71 -17.65 8.11
N ARG A 222 6.45 -17.22 8.03
CA ARG A 222 5.30 -18.11 7.80
C ARG A 222 5.22 -18.69 6.39
N THR A 223 5.95 -18.10 5.43
CA THR A 223 5.92 -18.51 4.02
C THR A 223 7.33 -18.92 3.53
N PRO A 224 7.93 -19.98 4.09
CA PRO A 224 9.35 -20.33 3.86
C PRO A 224 9.70 -20.62 2.40
N LEU A 225 8.73 -21.07 1.61
CA LEU A 225 8.91 -21.41 0.19
C LEU A 225 8.50 -20.25 -0.75
N HIS A 226 8.21 -19.06 -0.21
CA HIS A 226 7.83 -17.92 -1.04
C HIS A 226 9.04 -17.35 -1.79
N ARG A 227 8.92 -17.18 -3.11
CA ARG A 227 10.03 -16.74 -3.97
C ARG A 227 10.61 -15.36 -3.58
N GLY A 228 9.76 -14.45 -3.09
CA GLY A 228 10.18 -13.11 -2.66
C GLY A 228 10.92 -13.07 -1.31
N ARG A 229 10.88 -14.16 -0.54
CA ARG A 229 11.41 -14.20 0.83
C ARG A 229 12.88 -13.80 0.91
N ALA A 230 13.74 -14.45 0.13
CA ALA A 230 15.18 -14.19 0.17
C ALA A 230 15.54 -12.74 -0.16
N THR A 231 14.85 -12.15 -1.14
CA THR A 231 15.06 -10.75 -1.53
C THR A 231 14.63 -9.82 -0.39
N VAL A 232 13.43 -10.03 0.17
CA VAL A 232 12.90 -9.22 1.28
C VAL A 232 13.76 -9.32 2.52
N GLU A 233 14.15 -10.53 2.97
CA GLU A 233 15.01 -10.71 4.15
C GLU A 233 16.38 -10.03 4.00
N ARG A 234 16.95 -10.07 2.80
CA ARG A 234 18.21 -9.37 2.52
C ARG A 234 18.05 -7.85 2.62
N LEU A 235 16.99 -7.30 2.04
CA LEU A 235 16.73 -5.85 2.04
C LEU A 235 16.38 -5.35 3.43
N LEU A 236 15.64 -6.13 4.25
CA LEU A 236 15.36 -5.80 5.65
C LEU A 236 16.63 -5.63 6.47
N LYS A 237 17.66 -6.46 6.22
CA LYS A 237 18.98 -6.33 6.90
C LYS A 237 19.72 -5.05 6.53
N GLY A 238 19.45 -4.49 5.35
CA GLY A 238 20.04 -3.24 4.88
C GLY A 238 19.22 -1.99 5.19
N LEU A 239 18.10 -2.13 5.87
CA LEU A 239 17.23 -1.01 6.19
C LEU A 239 17.88 -0.12 7.27
N HIS A 240 17.88 1.19 7.04
CA HIS A 240 18.44 2.12 8.01
C HIS A 240 17.65 2.09 9.33
N PRO A 241 18.30 2.02 10.52
CA PRO A 241 17.58 1.90 11.79
C PRO A 241 16.61 3.05 12.08
N GLN A 242 16.88 4.24 11.55
CA GLN A 242 16.05 5.44 11.74
C GLN A 242 15.09 5.72 10.58
N ILE A 243 14.85 4.75 9.70
CA ILE A 243 14.02 4.98 8.49
C ILE A 243 12.62 5.51 8.81
N ALA A 244 12.04 5.11 9.93
CA ALA A 244 10.72 5.58 10.37
C ALA A 244 10.69 7.09 10.69
N ALA A 245 11.85 7.72 10.89
CA ALA A 245 11.95 9.16 11.13
C ALA A 245 11.98 9.99 9.85
N VAL A 246 12.19 9.37 8.68
CA VAL A 246 12.23 10.05 7.37
C VAL A 246 10.86 10.58 7.01
N GLU A 247 10.76 11.83 6.55
CA GLU A 247 9.49 12.53 6.40
C GLU A 247 8.97 12.55 4.94
N SER A 248 9.85 12.36 3.96
CA SER A 248 9.46 12.47 2.55
C SER A 248 10.04 11.36 1.65
N PRO A 249 9.39 11.11 0.49
CA PRO A 249 9.93 10.21 -0.52
C PRO A 249 11.27 10.65 -1.11
N LEU A 250 11.48 11.96 -1.25
CA LEU A 250 12.74 12.50 -1.76
C LEU A 250 13.91 12.18 -0.81
N GLU A 251 13.67 12.25 0.49
CA GLU A 251 14.65 11.83 1.50
C GLU A 251 15.00 10.34 1.35
N VAL A 252 14.01 9.45 1.16
CA VAL A 252 14.25 8.02 0.91
C VAL A 252 15.14 7.83 -0.32
N HIS A 253 14.77 8.44 -1.44
CA HIS A 253 15.55 8.34 -2.68
C HIS A 253 16.95 8.94 -2.54
N GLY A 254 17.04 10.07 -1.86
CA GLY A 254 18.31 10.75 -1.58
C GLY A 254 19.25 9.89 -0.73
N LEU A 255 18.74 9.32 0.36
CA LEU A 255 19.53 8.44 1.23
C LEU A 255 20.02 7.19 0.49
N LEU A 256 19.15 6.54 -0.31
CA LEU A 256 19.53 5.40 -1.12
C LEU A 256 20.56 5.78 -2.20
N ALA A 257 20.37 6.92 -2.87
CA ALA A 257 21.28 7.40 -3.89
C ALA A 257 22.65 7.78 -3.32
N LEU A 258 22.68 8.37 -2.12
CA LEU A 258 23.93 8.78 -1.44
C LEU A 258 24.70 7.61 -0.82
N ARG A 259 24.14 6.41 -0.72
CA ARG A 259 24.91 5.23 -0.27
C ARG A 259 26.19 5.06 -1.05
N ASP A 260 27.29 5.00 -0.31
CA ASP A 260 28.61 4.77 -0.86
C ASP A 260 29.47 4.10 0.23
N PRO A 261 30.21 3.02 -0.08
CA PRO A 261 31.08 2.35 0.91
C PRO A 261 32.15 3.25 1.52
N ARG A 262 32.46 4.37 0.88
CA ARG A 262 33.43 5.37 1.37
C ARG A 262 32.83 6.33 2.39
N LEU A 263 31.49 6.40 2.48
CA LEU A 263 30.79 7.30 3.40
C LEU A 263 30.27 6.51 4.61
N PRO A 264 30.49 6.99 5.84
CA PRO A 264 29.82 6.39 6.99
C PRO A 264 28.31 6.63 6.93
N GLU A 265 27.52 5.79 7.62
CA GLU A 265 26.08 5.99 7.72
C GLU A 265 25.77 7.35 8.34
N PRO A 266 24.89 8.17 7.75
CA PRO A 266 24.49 9.44 8.33
C PRO A 266 23.54 9.22 9.52
N VAL A 267 23.47 10.18 10.43
CA VAL A 267 22.39 10.28 11.42
C VAL A 267 21.21 10.98 10.77
N LEU A 268 20.04 10.32 10.74
CA LEU A 268 18.84 10.87 10.12
C LEU A 268 18.11 11.80 11.10
N GLN A 269 17.42 12.81 10.54
CA GLN A 269 16.61 13.79 11.28
C GLN A 269 17.38 14.39 12.45
N TYR A 270 18.65 14.74 12.19
CA TYR A 270 19.57 15.21 13.23
C TYR A 270 19.23 16.62 13.72
N VAL A 271 19.17 16.80 15.05
CA VAL A 271 18.92 18.10 15.66
C VAL A 271 20.22 18.83 15.89
N VAL A 272 20.46 19.85 15.08
CA VAL A 272 21.61 20.77 15.26
C VAL A 272 21.31 21.76 16.36
N ARG A 273 22.30 21.92 17.25
CA ARG A 273 22.28 22.90 18.37
C ARG A 273 23.48 23.83 18.30
N ASP A 274 23.34 25.05 18.86
CA ASP A 274 24.47 25.95 18.99
C ASP A 274 25.37 25.54 20.17
N HIS A 275 26.46 26.31 20.38
CA HIS A 275 27.42 26.10 21.48
C HIS A 275 26.82 26.29 22.89
N HIS A 276 25.63 26.87 22.99
CA HIS A 276 24.85 26.99 24.23
C HIS A 276 23.80 25.89 24.39
N GLY A 277 23.75 24.89 23.47
CA GLY A 277 22.77 23.82 23.48
C GLY A 277 21.39 24.20 22.93
N ARG A 278 21.20 25.45 22.47
CA ARG A 278 19.90 25.91 21.93
C ARG A 278 19.64 25.29 20.55
N PHE A 279 18.39 24.92 20.31
CA PHE A 279 17.93 24.37 19.02
C PHE A 279 18.19 25.38 17.89
N LEU A 280 18.87 24.95 16.86
CA LEU A 280 19.02 25.69 15.61
C LEU A 280 18.11 25.18 14.52
N ARG A 281 18.20 23.88 14.22
CA ARG A 281 17.41 23.22 13.17
C ARG A 281 17.47 21.70 13.31
N ARG A 282 16.46 21.00 12.82
CA ARG A 282 16.52 19.58 12.48
C ARG A 282 16.81 19.47 10.99
N VAL A 283 17.81 18.69 10.61
CA VAL A 283 18.25 18.44 9.23
C VAL A 283 17.99 16.98 8.84
N ASP A 284 17.75 16.70 7.57
CA ASP A 284 17.30 15.38 7.12
C ASP A 284 18.35 14.29 7.33
N ALA A 285 19.62 14.61 7.07
CA ALA A 285 20.74 13.73 7.35
C ALA A 285 21.98 14.53 7.78
N ALA A 286 22.82 13.95 8.64
CA ALA A 286 24.03 14.60 9.10
C ALA A 286 25.16 13.62 9.35
N TRP A 287 26.39 14.12 9.22
CA TRP A 287 27.62 13.55 9.79
C TRP A 287 28.12 14.49 10.88
N PRO A 288 27.67 14.31 12.14
CA PRO A 288 27.92 15.29 13.21
C PRO A 288 29.42 15.49 13.51
N ALA A 289 30.23 14.44 13.44
CA ALA A 289 31.68 14.52 13.64
C ALA A 289 32.34 15.44 12.62
N ALA A 290 31.88 15.44 11.38
CA ALA A 290 32.37 16.30 10.29
C ALA A 290 31.59 17.63 10.19
N ARG A 291 30.57 17.86 11.04
CA ARG A 291 29.67 19.01 10.98
C ARG A 291 29.06 19.23 9.60
N ILE A 292 28.68 18.15 8.89
CA ILE A 292 28.03 18.19 7.61
C ILE A 292 26.55 17.89 7.80
N ALA A 293 25.69 18.74 7.25
CA ALA A 293 24.25 18.61 7.21
C ALA A 293 23.78 18.51 5.75
N VAL A 294 22.90 17.55 5.48
CA VAL A 294 22.24 17.40 4.18
C VAL A 294 20.75 17.67 4.37
N GLU A 295 20.18 18.47 3.48
CA GLU A 295 18.75 18.74 3.36
C GLU A 295 18.28 18.37 1.96
N PHE A 296 17.20 17.58 1.86
CA PHE A 296 16.60 17.20 0.61
C PHE A 296 15.48 18.18 0.25
N ASP A 297 15.73 19.03 -0.75
CA ASP A 297 14.79 20.06 -1.16
C ASP A 297 13.89 19.57 -2.31
N GLY A 298 12.62 19.27 -1.96
CA GLY A 298 11.57 18.91 -2.91
C GLY A 298 10.85 20.10 -3.54
N ALA A 299 11.05 21.31 -3.02
CA ALA A 299 10.23 22.47 -3.34
C ALA A 299 10.73 23.29 -4.55
N ALA A 300 11.70 22.80 -5.30
CA ALA A 300 12.30 23.52 -6.44
C ALA A 300 11.31 23.99 -7.53
N TYR A 301 10.02 23.67 -7.43
CA TYR A 301 8.99 24.04 -8.42
C TYR A 301 7.89 24.97 -7.93
N HIS A 302 7.73 25.23 -6.62
CA HIS A 302 6.57 25.98 -6.10
C HIS A 302 6.88 27.03 -5.03
N GLU A 303 8.15 27.39 -4.79
CA GLU A 303 8.48 28.34 -3.73
C GLU A 303 8.18 29.78 -4.09
N THR A 304 7.46 30.44 -3.17
CA THR A 304 7.32 31.89 -3.13
C THR A 304 8.65 32.54 -2.78
N THR A 305 8.91 33.75 -3.25
CA THR A 305 10.12 34.54 -2.95
C THR A 305 10.39 34.64 -1.43
N SER A 306 9.34 34.69 -0.61
CA SER A 306 9.42 34.73 0.86
C SER A 306 9.87 33.39 1.50
N GLY A 307 9.59 32.26 0.86
CA GLY A 307 10.08 30.94 1.28
C GLY A 307 11.59 30.84 1.14
N ARG A 308 12.11 31.17 -0.04
CA ARG A 308 13.56 31.16 -0.34
C ARG A 308 14.39 32.07 0.58
N VAL A 309 13.88 33.25 0.94
CA VAL A 309 14.57 34.14 1.88
C VAL A 309 14.67 33.52 3.28
N ARG A 310 13.60 32.87 3.74
CA ARG A 310 13.60 32.21 5.07
C ARG A 310 14.53 31.00 5.10
N ASP A 311 14.58 30.18 4.06
CA ASP A 311 15.47 29.03 4.01
C ASP A 311 16.93 29.43 3.91
N ARG A 312 17.24 30.46 3.12
CA ARG A 312 18.58 31.05 3.09
C ARG A 312 19.04 31.52 4.45
N ALA A 313 18.21 32.27 5.19
CA ALA A 313 18.52 32.72 6.54
C ALA A 313 18.72 31.57 7.56
N ARG A 314 17.99 30.42 7.34
CA ARG A 314 18.18 29.22 8.16
C ARG A 314 19.50 28.53 7.86
N HIS A 315 19.87 28.37 6.59
CA HIS A 315 21.16 27.80 6.19
C HIS A 315 22.34 28.69 6.68
N GLU A 316 22.19 30.00 6.65
CA GLU A 316 23.22 30.94 7.18
C GLU A 316 23.46 30.75 8.67
N ARG A 317 22.39 30.51 9.46
CA ARG A 317 22.56 30.22 10.91
C ARG A 317 23.30 28.88 11.16
N LEU A 318 23.07 27.86 10.39
CA LEU A 318 23.82 26.61 10.48
C LEU A 318 25.28 26.81 10.11
N ARG A 319 25.57 27.56 9.04
CA ARG A 319 26.94 27.89 8.62
C ARG A 319 27.66 28.72 9.66
N ALA A 320 26.98 29.69 10.29
CA ALA A 320 27.53 30.48 11.39
C ALA A 320 27.86 29.64 12.64
N ALA A 321 27.16 28.50 12.82
CA ALA A 321 27.46 27.52 13.84
C ALA A 321 28.53 26.50 13.44
N GLY A 322 29.21 26.71 12.30
CA GLY A 322 30.31 25.89 11.81
C GLY A 322 29.87 24.62 11.06
N TRP A 323 28.63 24.57 10.58
CA TRP A 323 28.13 23.45 9.79
C TRP A 323 28.25 23.72 8.29
N ILE A 324 28.66 22.71 7.54
CA ILE A 324 28.57 22.69 6.07
C ILE A 324 27.18 22.18 5.71
N VAL A 325 26.40 23.01 5.01
CA VAL A 325 25.03 22.66 4.59
C VAL A 325 25.03 22.35 3.11
N VAL A 326 24.70 21.12 2.79
CA VAL A 326 24.54 20.58 1.42
C VAL A 326 23.05 20.42 1.13
N VAL A 327 22.53 21.21 0.19
CA VAL A 327 21.13 21.08 -0.26
C VAL A 327 21.10 20.20 -1.48
N VAL A 328 20.28 19.14 -1.45
CA VAL A 328 20.18 18.12 -2.48
C VAL A 328 18.79 18.13 -3.07
N THR A 329 18.69 18.32 -4.37
CA THR A 329 17.43 18.25 -5.12
C THR A 329 17.31 16.92 -5.88
N ALA A 330 16.12 16.60 -6.38
CA ALA A 330 15.92 15.41 -7.20
C ALA A 330 16.85 15.34 -8.42
N ARG A 331 17.29 16.49 -8.96
CA ARG A 331 18.21 16.58 -10.11
C ARG A 331 19.64 16.15 -9.73
N ASP A 332 20.04 16.34 -8.49
CA ASP A 332 21.36 15.99 -7.97
C ASP A 332 21.51 14.48 -7.74
N LEU A 333 20.39 13.74 -7.70
CA LEU A 333 20.36 12.31 -7.38
C LEU A 333 20.58 11.38 -8.59
N THR A 334 20.95 11.91 -9.75
CA THR A 334 21.13 11.12 -10.96
C THR A 334 22.40 11.50 -11.72
N GLY A 335 22.90 10.55 -12.53
CA GLY A 335 23.97 10.77 -13.52
C GLY A 335 25.31 11.26 -12.95
N PRO A 336 26.01 12.17 -13.68
CA PRO A 336 27.30 12.70 -13.24
C PRO A 336 27.22 13.49 -11.94
N ARG A 337 26.15 14.27 -11.74
CA ARG A 337 25.99 15.12 -10.57
C ARG A 337 25.96 14.34 -9.25
N LEU A 338 25.32 13.16 -9.26
CA LEU A 338 25.33 12.26 -8.09
C LEU A 338 26.76 11.81 -7.73
N ARG A 339 27.58 11.50 -8.75
CA ARG A 339 28.99 11.12 -8.51
C ARG A 339 29.78 12.25 -7.91
N GLU A 340 29.67 13.45 -8.47
CA GLU A 340 30.30 14.66 -7.95
C GLU A 340 29.91 14.93 -6.49
N LEU A 341 28.63 14.81 -6.18
CA LEU A 341 28.09 15.00 -4.83
C LEU A 341 28.68 14.00 -3.83
N LYS A 342 28.76 12.72 -4.20
CA LYS A 342 29.39 11.68 -3.37
C LYS A 342 30.88 11.96 -3.13
N ASP A 343 31.60 12.35 -4.18
CA ASP A 343 33.02 12.68 -4.08
C ASP A 343 33.25 13.95 -3.25
N GLU A 344 32.34 14.92 -3.31
CA GLU A 344 32.36 16.11 -2.48
C GLU A 344 32.14 15.76 -0.99
N LEU A 345 31.08 14.99 -0.69
CA LEU A 345 30.80 14.53 0.67
C LEU A 345 31.96 13.72 1.24
N HIS A 346 32.54 12.81 0.46
CA HIS A 346 33.69 12.02 0.90
C HIS A 346 34.88 12.93 1.25
N ARG A 347 35.23 13.88 0.37
CA ARG A 347 36.31 14.85 0.67
C ARG A 347 36.07 15.65 1.93
N LEU A 348 34.84 16.14 2.12
CA LEU A 348 34.45 16.91 3.29
C LEU A 348 34.54 16.09 4.59
N ILE A 349 34.09 14.82 4.56
CA ILE A 349 34.12 13.93 5.73
C ILE A 349 35.56 13.54 6.08
N VAL A 350 36.42 13.30 5.11
CA VAL A 350 37.83 12.93 5.34
C VAL A 350 38.65 14.12 5.83
N ALA A 351 38.28 15.35 5.45
CA ALA A 351 38.97 16.57 5.84
C ALA A 351 38.59 17.09 7.25
N ALA A 352 37.58 16.54 7.88
CA ALA A 352 37.02 16.95 9.17
C ALA A 352 37.60 16.15 10.33
#